data_013c393e20b6236541c7a5001fd8e9c9
#
_entry.id   013c393e20b6236541c7a5001fd8e9c9
#
_cell.length_a   1.000
_cell.length_b   1.000
_cell.length_c   1.000
_cell.angle_alpha   90.00
_cell.angle_beta   90.00
_cell.angle_gamma   90.00
#
_symmetry.space_group_name_H-M   'P 1'
#
loop_
_entity.id
_entity.type
_entity.pdbx_description
1 polymer ?
#
loop_
_entity_poly.entity_id
_entity_poly.type
_entity_poly.pdbx_seq_one_letter_code
_entity_poly.pdbx_strand_id
1 'polypeptide(L)'
;MAGRSKGMEPRLAGAGCAPAPGLDWQNDGAAFYPDAALSILPHLDALAASYPERHAGIRLHGHPALAAVLPSLTRIAGHYIGPEARPVRAILFDKSPGTNWSLGWHQDRTIVVRERREVPGFGPWGRKAGLIHVEPPFAIIERMTTLRVHIDDVPANNAPLLIAPGSHRLGRIAEPEIPAAVERLGILACLAQRGDVWAYATPILHASAASVGHAQRRVLQVDFAAQMLPGNLEWLGV
;
A
#
# COMPACT_ATOMS: atom_id res chain seq x y z
N MET A 1 -9.13 -20.69 -23.69
CA MET A 1 -7.75 -20.13 -23.75
C MET A 1 -7.86 -18.63 -23.58
N ALA A 2 -7.70 -18.13 -22.37
CA ALA A 2 -7.77 -16.70 -22.09
C ALA A 2 -6.35 -16.13 -22.20
N GLY A 3 -6.13 -15.28 -23.21
CA GLY A 3 -4.88 -14.57 -23.42
C GLY A 3 -4.58 -13.62 -22.25
N ARG A 4 -3.51 -13.88 -21.54
CA ARG A 4 -2.94 -12.93 -20.58
C ARG A 4 -2.44 -11.72 -21.38
N SER A 5 -3.07 -10.56 -21.20
CA SER A 5 -2.54 -9.30 -21.69
C SER A 5 -1.17 -9.08 -21.03
N LYS A 6 -0.11 -8.98 -21.83
CA LYS A 6 1.20 -8.54 -21.36
C LYS A 6 1.05 -7.08 -20.92
N GLY A 7 0.87 -6.86 -19.61
CA GLY A 7 0.94 -5.53 -19.04
C GLY A 7 2.30 -4.91 -19.34
N MET A 8 2.29 -3.64 -19.73
CA MET A 8 3.50 -2.86 -19.98
C MET A 8 4.37 -2.87 -18.70
N GLU A 9 5.56 -3.51 -18.80
CA GLU A 9 6.51 -3.50 -17.68
C GLU A 9 6.97 -2.06 -17.44
N PRO A 10 6.92 -1.56 -16.20
CA PRO A 10 7.41 -0.23 -15.88
C PRO A 10 8.94 -0.18 -16.05
N ARG A 11 9.42 0.51 -17.09
CA ARG A 11 10.86 0.78 -17.26
C ARG A 11 11.24 2.02 -16.47
N LEU A 12 12.18 1.87 -15.53
CA LEU A 12 12.84 3.00 -14.90
C LEU A 12 13.84 3.60 -15.90
N ALA A 13 13.52 4.75 -16.46
CA ALA A 13 14.52 5.59 -17.10
C ALA A 13 15.47 6.11 -15.99
N GLY A 14 16.77 5.88 -16.14
CA GLY A 14 17.78 6.17 -15.11
C GLY A 14 17.78 7.63 -14.66
N ALA A 15 17.09 7.89 -13.55
CA ALA A 15 17.15 9.16 -12.83
C ALA A 15 17.94 8.93 -11.55
N GLY A 16 19.02 9.69 -11.39
CA GLY A 16 19.82 9.74 -10.17
C GLY A 16 18.93 10.04 -8.96
N CYS A 17 19.14 9.28 -7.90
CA CYS A 17 18.38 9.31 -6.66
C CYS A 17 18.64 10.63 -5.90
N ALA A 18 17.72 11.58 -5.98
CA ALA A 18 17.59 12.64 -4.98
C ALA A 18 16.43 12.28 -4.05
N PRO A 19 16.51 12.54 -2.72
CA PRO A 19 15.36 12.41 -1.85
C PRO A 19 14.22 13.27 -2.40
N ALA A 20 12.98 12.77 -2.34
CA ALA A 20 11.80 13.44 -2.87
C ALA A 20 11.61 14.81 -2.19
N PRO A 21 11.97 15.94 -2.82
CA PRO A 21 11.80 17.24 -2.20
C PRO A 21 10.38 17.72 -2.37
N GLY A 22 9.75 18.08 -1.25
CA GLY A 22 8.61 18.96 -1.27
C GLY A 22 7.31 18.38 -1.84
N LEU A 23 6.99 17.11 -1.59
CA LEU A 23 5.67 16.58 -1.92
C LEU A 23 4.59 17.30 -1.12
N ASP A 24 3.54 17.73 -1.81
CA ASP A 24 2.34 18.29 -1.23
C ASP A 24 1.23 17.23 -1.21
N TRP A 25 0.71 16.91 -0.02
CA TRP A 25 -0.32 15.88 0.11
C TRP A 25 -1.57 16.16 -0.73
N GLN A 26 -2.00 17.42 -0.78
CA GLN A 26 -3.22 17.78 -1.52
C GLN A 26 -3.03 17.64 -3.03
N ASN A 27 -1.85 17.96 -3.53
CA ASN A 27 -1.54 17.90 -4.94
C ASN A 27 -1.01 16.55 -5.39
N ASP A 28 -0.10 15.95 -4.62
CA ASP A 28 0.62 14.74 -5.01
C ASP A 28 0.02 13.47 -4.44
N GLY A 29 -0.68 13.56 -3.29
CA GLY A 29 -1.29 12.42 -2.61
C GLY A 29 -0.28 11.50 -1.94
N ALA A 30 0.92 12.01 -1.64
CA ALA A 30 1.97 11.25 -0.97
C ALA A 30 2.83 12.15 -0.08
N ALA A 31 3.44 11.55 0.94
CA ALA A 31 4.40 12.20 1.84
C ALA A 31 5.45 11.19 2.31
N PHE A 32 6.63 11.69 2.58
CA PHE A 32 7.77 10.91 3.05
C PHE A 32 8.17 11.31 4.46
N TYR A 33 8.35 10.32 5.32
CA TYR A 33 8.74 10.47 6.72
C TYR A 33 10.05 9.71 6.95
N PRO A 34 11.20 10.38 6.89
CA PRO A 34 12.47 9.74 7.17
C PRO A 34 12.51 9.31 8.64
N ASP A 35 13.10 8.16 8.91
CA ASP A 35 13.37 7.62 10.25
C ASP A 35 12.15 7.45 11.18
N ALA A 36 10.92 7.64 10.65
CA ALA A 36 9.70 7.69 11.47
C ALA A 36 9.34 6.37 12.16
N ALA A 37 9.90 5.26 11.69
CA ALA A 37 9.67 3.94 12.25
C ALA A 37 10.87 3.35 13.00
N LEU A 38 11.96 4.09 13.21
CA LEU A 38 13.17 3.57 13.89
C LEU A 38 12.87 2.95 15.24
N SER A 39 12.03 3.59 16.05
CA SER A 39 11.67 3.11 17.39
C SER A 39 10.87 1.80 17.40
N ILE A 40 10.17 1.48 16.30
CA ILE A 40 9.35 0.28 16.18
C ILE A 40 10.02 -0.85 15.36
N LEU A 41 11.20 -0.60 14.79
CA LEU A 41 11.93 -1.60 14.00
C LEU A 41 12.17 -2.92 14.72
N PRO A 42 12.53 -2.98 16.02
CA PRO A 42 12.70 -4.26 16.71
C PRO A 42 11.42 -5.11 16.71
N HIS A 43 10.25 -4.47 16.83
CA HIS A 43 8.95 -5.17 16.76
C HIS A 43 8.63 -5.62 15.33
N LEU A 44 9.01 -4.84 14.32
CA LEU A 44 8.83 -5.20 12.92
C LEU A 44 9.75 -6.35 12.49
N ASP A 45 10.99 -6.39 12.99
CA ASP A 45 11.89 -7.52 12.76
C ASP A 45 11.36 -8.79 13.39
N ALA A 46 10.88 -8.72 14.63
CA ALA A 46 10.28 -9.86 15.32
C ALA A 46 9.01 -10.35 14.59
N LEU A 47 8.17 -9.42 14.11
CA LEU A 47 7.01 -9.74 13.29
C LEU A 47 7.42 -10.46 12.00
N ALA A 48 8.40 -9.94 11.27
CA ALA A 48 8.87 -10.55 10.02
C ALA A 48 9.51 -11.93 10.27
N ALA A 49 10.25 -12.08 11.37
CA ALA A 49 10.86 -13.36 11.75
C ALA A 49 9.84 -14.44 12.14
N SER A 50 8.61 -14.06 12.55
CA SER A 50 7.55 -15.03 12.85
C SER A 50 6.97 -15.72 11.61
N TYR A 51 7.37 -15.27 10.40
CA TYR A 51 6.99 -15.86 9.11
C TYR A 51 8.23 -16.35 8.35
N PRO A 52 8.83 -17.49 8.76
CA PRO A 52 10.05 -18.01 8.11
C PRO A 52 9.81 -18.44 6.66
N GLU A 53 8.60 -18.88 6.35
CA GLU A 53 8.20 -19.16 4.98
C GLU A 53 7.91 -17.85 4.24
N ARG A 54 8.70 -17.59 3.21
CA ARG A 54 8.60 -16.34 2.45
C ARG A 54 7.40 -16.37 1.51
N HIS A 55 6.46 -15.48 1.80
CA HIS A 55 5.29 -15.27 0.96
C HIS A 55 5.28 -13.86 0.39
N ALA A 56 4.86 -13.72 -0.85
CA ALA A 56 4.77 -12.44 -1.55
C ALA A 56 4.00 -11.35 -0.78
N GLY A 57 2.99 -11.74 0.00
CA GLY A 57 2.23 -10.83 0.84
C GLY A 57 1.41 -11.61 1.88
N ILE A 58 1.74 -11.39 3.15
CA ILE A 58 1.09 -12.01 4.30
C ILE A 58 0.07 -11.01 4.85
N ARG A 59 -1.21 -11.38 4.85
CA ARG A 59 -2.27 -10.58 5.45
C ARG A 59 -2.29 -10.81 6.94
N LEU A 60 -2.07 -9.73 7.69
CA LEU A 60 -2.00 -9.77 9.15
C LEU A 60 -3.37 -9.38 9.72
N HIS A 61 -3.87 -10.19 10.65
CA HIS A 61 -5.06 -9.89 11.43
C HIS A 61 -4.93 -10.54 12.81
N GLY A 62 -5.16 -9.74 13.86
CA GLY A 62 -5.05 -10.19 15.24
C GLY A 62 -3.65 -10.61 15.68
N HIS A 63 -2.59 -10.17 14.98
CA HIS A 63 -1.22 -10.51 15.33
C HIS A 63 -0.72 -9.63 16.49
N PRO A 64 -0.29 -10.22 17.64
CA PRO A 64 0.04 -9.45 18.86
C PRO A 64 1.14 -8.41 18.66
N ALA A 65 2.13 -8.68 17.80
CA ALA A 65 3.23 -7.74 17.53
C ALA A 65 2.76 -6.42 16.90
N LEU A 66 1.58 -6.38 16.27
CA LEU A 66 1.04 -5.15 15.70
C LEU A 66 0.61 -4.14 16.77
N ALA A 67 0.24 -4.59 17.97
CA ALA A 67 -0.16 -3.69 19.06
C ALA A 67 0.94 -2.67 19.43
N ALA A 68 2.22 -3.04 19.32
CA ALA A 68 3.35 -2.16 19.59
C ALA A 68 3.67 -1.21 18.42
N VAL A 69 3.28 -1.57 17.20
CA VAL A 69 3.63 -0.87 15.95
C VAL A 69 2.56 0.15 15.57
N LEU A 70 1.30 -0.22 15.69
CA LEU A 70 0.17 0.56 15.18
C LEU A 70 -0.01 1.96 15.78
N PRO A 71 0.24 2.24 17.09
CA PRO A 71 -0.02 3.56 17.66
C PRO A 71 0.76 4.69 16.99
N SER A 72 2.03 4.48 16.65
CA SER A 72 2.86 5.48 15.96
C SER A 72 2.40 5.70 14.52
N LEU A 73 2.00 4.64 13.83
CA LEU A 73 1.50 4.70 12.46
C LEU A 73 0.11 5.37 12.40
N THR A 74 -0.77 5.07 13.36
CA THR A 74 -2.08 5.71 13.47
C THR A 74 -1.96 7.22 13.62
N ARG A 75 -0.95 7.70 14.36
CA ARG A 75 -0.68 9.14 14.50
C ARG A 75 -0.31 9.78 13.16
N ILE A 76 0.52 9.13 12.36
CA ILE A 76 0.87 9.62 11.02
C ILE A 76 -0.38 9.64 10.12
N ALA A 77 -1.16 8.57 10.09
CA ALA A 77 -2.38 8.50 9.29
C ALA A 77 -3.41 9.56 9.72
N GLY A 78 -3.49 9.84 11.02
CA GLY A 78 -4.39 10.85 11.59
C GLY A 78 -4.16 12.27 11.07
N HIS A 79 -2.95 12.61 10.62
CA HIS A 79 -2.67 13.90 9.97
C HIS A 79 -3.47 14.08 8.67
N TYR A 80 -3.84 13.01 7.99
CA TYR A 80 -4.50 13.03 6.68
C TYR A 80 -6.00 12.77 6.73
N ILE A 81 -6.42 11.86 7.61
CA ILE A 81 -7.83 11.43 7.66
C ILE A 81 -8.51 11.72 9.01
N GLY A 82 -7.82 12.46 9.89
CA GLY A 82 -8.37 12.93 11.17
C GLY A 82 -8.12 11.98 12.35
N PRO A 83 -8.50 12.42 13.58
CA PRO A 83 -8.17 11.74 14.83
C PRO A 83 -8.84 10.36 14.98
N GLU A 84 -9.90 10.10 14.24
CA GLU A 84 -10.60 8.80 14.22
C GLU A 84 -9.92 7.75 13.32
N ALA A 85 -8.71 8.06 12.82
CA ALA A 85 -7.92 7.13 12.01
C ALA A 85 -7.72 5.81 12.76
N ARG A 86 -8.02 4.69 12.09
CA ARG A 86 -7.81 3.34 12.63
C ARG A 86 -7.26 2.42 11.55
N PRO A 87 -6.39 1.48 11.91
CA PRO A 87 -5.88 0.49 10.96
C PRO A 87 -6.99 -0.48 10.59
N VAL A 88 -7.19 -0.67 9.30
CA VAL A 88 -8.27 -1.52 8.76
C VAL A 88 -7.77 -2.71 7.97
N ARG A 89 -6.52 -2.69 7.51
CA ARG A 89 -5.85 -3.79 6.82
C ARG A 89 -4.35 -3.68 7.03
N ALA A 90 -3.67 -4.80 7.28
CA ALA A 90 -2.21 -4.87 7.29
C ALA A 90 -1.70 -6.01 6.41
N ILE A 91 -0.62 -5.74 5.67
CA ILE A 91 0.04 -6.71 4.79
C ILE A 91 1.55 -6.59 4.98
N LEU A 92 2.20 -7.69 5.31
CA LEU A 92 3.65 -7.80 5.28
C LEU A 92 4.07 -8.32 3.90
N PHE A 93 4.75 -7.48 3.13
CA PHE A 93 5.37 -7.86 1.87
C PHE A 93 6.81 -8.30 2.11
N ASP A 94 7.16 -9.46 1.58
CA ASP A 94 8.53 -9.98 1.59
C ASP A 94 8.94 -10.38 0.17
N LYS A 95 9.66 -9.49 -0.50
CA LYS A 95 10.32 -9.79 -1.77
C LYS A 95 11.72 -10.31 -1.51
N SER A 96 12.01 -11.44 -2.13
CA SER A 96 13.32 -12.10 -2.13
C SER A 96 13.55 -12.74 -3.49
N PRO A 97 14.73 -13.24 -3.81
CA PRO A 97 14.95 -13.96 -5.07
C PRO A 97 13.95 -15.08 -5.34
N GLY A 98 13.48 -15.77 -4.29
CA GLY A 98 12.50 -16.86 -4.40
C GLY A 98 11.03 -16.40 -4.44
N THR A 99 10.75 -15.14 -4.10
CA THR A 99 9.39 -14.56 -4.06
C THR A 99 9.34 -13.22 -4.78
N ASN A 100 9.94 -13.16 -5.96
CA ASN A 100 10.04 -11.93 -6.74
C ASN A 100 8.90 -11.85 -7.78
N TRP A 101 8.12 -10.77 -7.72
CA TRP A 101 7.00 -10.54 -8.65
C TRP A 101 6.93 -9.07 -9.05
N SER A 102 6.31 -8.80 -10.19
CA SER A 102 5.90 -7.45 -10.61
C SER A 102 4.40 -7.26 -10.40
N LEU A 103 4.01 -6.03 -10.14
CA LEU A 103 2.62 -5.62 -10.09
C LEU A 103 2.46 -4.37 -10.96
N GLY A 104 1.67 -4.49 -12.02
CA GLY A 104 1.40 -3.39 -12.94
C GLY A 104 0.65 -2.23 -12.28
N TRP A 105 0.54 -1.12 -13.00
CA TRP A 105 -0.16 0.07 -12.51
C TRP A 105 -1.63 -0.23 -12.19
N HIS A 106 -2.05 0.13 -10.99
CA HIS A 106 -3.43 -0.08 -10.51
C HIS A 106 -3.75 0.87 -9.37
N GLN A 107 -5.02 0.95 -9.01
CA GLN A 107 -5.52 1.53 -7.76
C GLN A 107 -5.94 0.39 -6.83
N ASP A 108 -5.69 0.53 -5.53
CA ASP A 108 -6.34 -0.33 -4.53
C ASP A 108 -7.86 -0.05 -4.56
N ARG A 109 -8.66 -1.11 -4.76
CA ARG A 109 -10.12 -1.01 -4.95
C ARG A 109 -10.93 -1.80 -3.94
N THR A 110 -10.29 -2.55 -3.07
CA THR A 110 -11.00 -3.44 -2.15
C THR A 110 -10.65 -3.15 -0.70
N ILE A 111 -11.65 -3.28 0.15
CA ILE A 111 -11.53 -3.24 1.61
C ILE A 111 -11.74 -4.63 2.20
N VAL A 112 -11.39 -4.79 3.48
CA VAL A 112 -11.58 -6.04 4.24
C VAL A 112 -12.61 -5.81 5.33
N VAL A 113 -13.60 -6.70 5.38
CA VAL A 113 -14.72 -6.62 6.33
C VAL A 113 -14.87 -7.91 7.13
N ARG A 114 -15.52 -7.81 8.29
CA ARG A 114 -15.73 -8.96 9.19
C ARG A 114 -16.63 -10.02 8.57
N GLU A 115 -17.71 -9.60 7.92
CA GLU A 115 -18.68 -10.50 7.31
C GLU A 115 -19.23 -9.90 6.02
N ARG A 116 -19.79 -10.76 5.17
CA ARG A 116 -20.51 -10.33 3.98
C ARG A 116 -21.92 -9.89 4.39
N ARG A 117 -22.28 -8.68 3.99
CA ARG A 117 -23.65 -8.13 4.06
C ARG A 117 -23.98 -7.48 2.74
N GLU A 118 -25.20 -7.72 2.26
CA GLU A 118 -25.66 -7.06 1.03
C GLU A 118 -25.97 -5.59 1.34
N VAL A 119 -25.13 -4.71 0.82
CA VAL A 119 -25.27 -3.26 0.95
C VAL A 119 -25.19 -2.65 -0.44
N PRO A 120 -26.12 -1.76 -0.83
CA PRO A 120 -26.09 -1.12 -2.15
C PRO A 120 -24.73 -0.46 -2.45
N GLY A 121 -24.21 -0.69 -3.64
CA GLY A 121 -22.93 -0.14 -4.10
C GLY A 121 -21.69 -0.92 -3.66
N PHE A 122 -21.82 -2.00 -2.86
CA PHE A 122 -20.72 -2.88 -2.48
C PHE A 122 -20.70 -4.13 -3.35
N GLY A 123 -19.59 -4.40 -3.99
CA GLY A 123 -19.35 -5.55 -4.86
C GLY A 123 -18.39 -5.23 -6.00
N PRO A 124 -17.72 -6.21 -6.59
CA PRO A 124 -17.84 -7.65 -6.29
C PRO A 124 -17.22 -8.06 -4.94
N TRP A 125 -17.72 -9.19 -4.43
CA TRP A 125 -17.21 -9.83 -3.24
C TRP A 125 -16.17 -10.90 -3.59
N GLY A 126 -15.18 -11.07 -2.72
CA GLY A 126 -14.14 -12.09 -2.89
C GLY A 126 -13.53 -12.53 -1.57
N ARG A 127 -12.67 -13.55 -1.64
CA ARG A 127 -11.85 -13.99 -0.50
C ARG A 127 -10.38 -14.04 -0.92
N LYS A 128 -9.50 -13.52 -0.04
CA LYS A 128 -8.04 -13.61 -0.21
C LYS A 128 -7.44 -13.99 1.15
N ALA A 129 -6.70 -15.09 1.20
CA ALA A 129 -6.13 -15.64 2.44
C ALA A 129 -7.20 -15.79 3.57
N GLY A 130 -8.38 -16.29 3.22
CA GLY A 130 -9.48 -16.49 4.17
C GLY A 130 -10.30 -15.23 4.52
N LEU A 131 -9.77 -14.04 4.28
CA LEU A 131 -10.42 -12.75 4.61
C LEU A 131 -11.44 -12.34 3.54
N ILE A 132 -12.53 -11.73 3.99
CA ILE A 132 -13.61 -11.26 3.10
C ILE A 132 -13.26 -9.88 2.56
N HIS A 133 -13.17 -9.79 1.24
CA HIS A 133 -12.90 -8.56 0.51
C HIS A 133 -14.13 -8.13 -0.27
N VAL A 134 -14.31 -6.82 -0.38
CA VAL A 134 -15.35 -6.22 -1.20
C VAL A 134 -14.85 -4.94 -1.85
N GLU A 135 -15.26 -4.66 -3.08
CA GLU A 135 -15.11 -3.34 -3.67
C GLU A 135 -16.25 -2.44 -3.13
N PRO A 136 -15.93 -1.39 -2.35
CA PRO A 136 -16.93 -0.45 -1.85
C PRO A 136 -17.19 0.65 -2.88
N PRO A 137 -18.19 1.52 -2.68
CA PRO A 137 -18.26 2.82 -3.36
C PRO A 137 -16.90 3.53 -3.28
N PHE A 138 -16.37 4.01 -4.41
CA PHE A 138 -14.99 4.50 -4.50
C PHE A 138 -14.71 5.67 -3.54
N ALA A 139 -15.73 6.46 -3.20
CA ALA A 139 -15.67 7.53 -2.20
C ALA A 139 -15.19 7.05 -0.81
N ILE A 140 -15.29 5.75 -0.51
CA ILE A 140 -14.72 5.17 0.72
C ILE A 140 -13.21 5.04 0.58
N ILE A 141 -12.72 4.56 -0.56
CA ILE A 141 -11.28 4.43 -0.85
C ILE A 141 -10.60 5.81 -0.90
N GLU A 142 -11.28 6.83 -1.44
CA GLU A 142 -10.78 8.21 -1.53
C GLU A 142 -10.48 8.85 -0.16
N ARG A 143 -11.13 8.35 0.90
CA ARG A 143 -10.93 8.82 2.28
C ARG A 143 -10.00 7.93 3.10
N MET A 144 -9.26 7.06 2.47
CA MET A 144 -8.32 6.16 3.12
C MET A 144 -6.88 6.62 2.88
N THR A 145 -6.02 6.29 3.83
CA THR A 145 -4.58 6.52 3.76
C THR A 145 -3.86 5.21 3.94
N THR A 146 -2.83 5.00 3.15
CA THR A 146 -1.96 3.82 3.24
C THR A 146 -0.57 4.26 3.68
N LEU A 147 -0.01 3.56 4.68
CA LEU A 147 1.37 3.71 5.10
C LEU A 147 2.20 2.49 4.68
N ARG A 148 3.40 2.73 4.20
CA ARG A 148 4.40 1.69 3.92
C ARG A 148 5.62 1.93 4.80
N VAL A 149 5.86 1.01 5.72
CA VAL A 149 6.96 1.04 6.65
C VAL A 149 8.07 0.14 6.13
N HIS A 150 9.23 0.70 5.92
CA HIS A 150 10.36 -0.01 5.33
C HIS A 150 11.20 -0.70 6.41
N ILE A 151 11.19 -2.03 6.38
CA ILE A 151 11.97 -2.88 7.29
C ILE A 151 13.39 -3.08 6.74
N ASP A 152 13.55 -2.95 5.44
CA ASP A 152 14.83 -3.02 4.72
C ASP A 152 15.00 -1.80 3.82
N ASP A 153 16.24 -1.52 3.40
CA ASP A 153 16.54 -0.49 2.43
C ASP A 153 15.91 -0.82 1.06
N VAL A 154 15.38 0.21 0.41
CA VAL A 154 14.77 0.10 -0.90
C VAL A 154 15.37 1.10 -1.87
N PRO A 155 16.60 0.82 -2.38
CA PRO A 155 17.20 1.58 -3.46
C PRO A 155 16.47 1.34 -4.79
N ALA A 156 16.84 2.09 -5.83
CA ALA A 156 16.19 2.06 -7.14
C ALA A 156 16.16 0.66 -7.80
N ASN A 157 17.16 -0.16 -7.53
CA ASN A 157 17.27 -1.53 -8.08
C ASN A 157 16.58 -2.61 -7.23
N ASN A 158 15.97 -2.25 -6.09
CA ASN A 158 15.27 -3.19 -5.20
C ASN A 158 13.75 -3.00 -5.23
N ALA A 159 13.19 -2.85 -6.43
CA ALA A 159 11.76 -2.77 -6.70
C ALA A 159 11.00 -1.77 -5.79
N PRO A 160 11.37 -0.47 -5.76
CA PRO A 160 10.62 0.52 -5.02
C PRO A 160 9.17 0.55 -5.45
N LEU A 161 8.28 1.04 -4.58
CA LEU A 161 6.95 1.42 -4.99
C LEU A 161 7.08 2.57 -5.99
N LEU A 162 6.38 2.47 -7.10
CA LEU A 162 6.21 3.54 -8.07
C LEU A 162 4.81 4.14 -7.87
N ILE A 163 4.70 5.44 -7.82
CA ILE A 163 3.42 6.15 -7.77
C ILE A 163 3.32 7.15 -8.92
N ALA A 164 2.08 7.44 -9.34
CA ALA A 164 1.78 8.57 -10.21
C ALA A 164 1.21 9.70 -9.34
N PRO A 165 2.03 10.72 -8.97
CA PRO A 165 1.60 11.79 -8.08
C PRO A 165 0.37 12.51 -8.63
N GLY A 166 -0.58 12.87 -7.76
CA GLY A 166 -1.82 13.54 -8.16
C GLY A 166 -2.93 12.64 -8.73
N SER A 167 -2.64 11.36 -9.02
CA SER A 167 -3.64 10.44 -9.57
C SER A 167 -4.79 10.12 -8.61
N HIS A 168 -4.59 10.29 -7.30
CA HIS A 168 -5.62 10.12 -6.28
C HIS A 168 -6.82 11.06 -6.46
N ARG A 169 -6.63 12.20 -7.14
CA ARG A 169 -7.68 13.20 -7.43
C ARG A 169 -8.54 12.87 -8.66
N LEU A 170 -8.18 11.83 -9.40
CA LEU A 170 -8.89 11.47 -10.65
C LEU A 170 -10.07 10.52 -10.41
N GLY A 171 -10.39 10.22 -9.15
CA GLY A 171 -11.41 9.25 -8.82
C GLY A 171 -11.03 7.84 -9.28
N ARG A 172 -12.04 7.03 -9.57
CA ARG A 172 -11.87 5.67 -10.08
C ARG A 172 -11.49 5.70 -11.56
N ILE A 173 -10.25 5.35 -11.86
CA ILE A 173 -9.70 5.34 -13.23
C ILE A 173 -10.01 3.98 -13.87
N ALA A 174 -10.58 3.98 -15.08
CA ALA A 174 -10.79 2.75 -15.84
C ALA A 174 -9.45 2.13 -16.25
N GLU A 175 -9.35 0.80 -16.26
CA GLU A 175 -8.07 0.11 -16.56
C GLU A 175 -7.44 0.53 -17.90
N PRO A 176 -8.21 0.73 -18.99
CA PRO A 176 -7.63 1.19 -20.25
C PRO A 176 -7.07 2.62 -20.21
N GLU A 177 -7.50 3.45 -19.24
CA GLU A 177 -7.08 4.84 -19.10
C GLU A 177 -5.83 5.00 -18.22
N ILE A 178 -5.46 3.96 -17.47
CA ILE A 178 -4.32 3.99 -16.55
C ILE A 178 -3.01 4.37 -17.24
N PRO A 179 -2.63 3.81 -18.41
CA PRO A 179 -1.37 4.17 -19.07
C PRO A 179 -1.28 5.65 -19.40
N ALA A 180 -2.34 6.22 -19.97
CA ALA A 180 -2.40 7.65 -20.31
C ALA A 180 -2.36 8.55 -19.06
N ALA A 181 -2.99 8.14 -17.98
CA ALA A 181 -2.93 8.86 -16.71
C ALA A 181 -1.50 8.88 -16.13
N VAL A 182 -0.80 7.73 -16.14
CA VAL A 182 0.59 7.62 -15.66
C VAL A 182 1.52 8.46 -16.53
N GLU A 183 1.39 8.40 -17.86
CA GLU A 183 2.21 9.19 -18.78
C GLU A 183 2.05 10.69 -18.52
N ARG A 184 0.82 11.15 -18.34
CA ARG A 184 0.52 12.58 -18.10
C ARG A 184 1.03 13.08 -16.75
N LEU A 185 0.92 12.27 -15.69
CA LEU A 185 1.26 12.67 -14.33
C LEU A 185 2.73 12.44 -13.97
N GLY A 186 3.40 11.59 -14.73
CA GLY A 186 4.76 11.16 -14.44
C GLY A 186 4.83 10.07 -13.37
N ILE A 187 6.04 9.67 -13.07
CA ILE A 187 6.34 8.55 -12.16
C ILE A 187 7.32 9.01 -11.09
N LEU A 188 6.98 8.74 -9.83
CA LEU A 188 7.88 8.90 -8.69
C LEU A 188 8.22 7.52 -8.12
N ALA A 189 9.51 7.23 -7.95
CA ALA A 189 9.99 6.06 -7.24
C ALA A 189 10.11 6.37 -5.74
N CYS A 190 9.38 5.66 -4.91
CA CYS A 190 9.41 5.77 -3.46
C CYS A 190 10.62 5.02 -2.90
N LEU A 191 11.80 5.63 -3.00
CA LEU A 191 13.02 5.11 -2.40
C LEU A 191 12.94 5.27 -0.89
N ALA A 192 13.60 4.38 -0.15
CA ALA A 192 13.58 4.43 1.30
C ALA A 192 14.81 3.77 1.91
N GLN A 193 15.17 4.22 3.09
CA GLN A 193 16.06 3.51 4.00
C GLN A 193 15.24 2.73 5.03
N ARG A 194 15.88 1.79 5.69
CA ARG A 194 15.30 1.06 6.81
C ARG A 194 14.83 2.03 7.90
N GLY A 195 13.55 1.95 8.28
CA GLY A 195 12.94 2.84 9.26
C GLY A 195 12.15 4.00 8.66
N ASP A 196 12.23 4.22 7.36
CA ASP A 196 11.44 5.23 6.68
C ASP A 196 9.98 4.79 6.50
N VAL A 197 9.09 5.79 6.40
CA VAL A 197 7.67 5.59 6.12
C VAL A 197 7.24 6.44 4.94
N TRP A 198 6.63 5.80 3.95
CA TRP A 198 5.86 6.48 2.92
C TRP A 198 4.39 6.46 3.30
N ALA A 199 3.75 7.62 3.30
CA ALA A 199 2.30 7.78 3.38
C ALA A 199 1.76 8.15 2.01
N TYR A 200 0.61 7.58 1.61
CA TYR A 200 -0.07 7.98 0.38
C TYR A 200 -1.58 7.77 0.47
N ALA A 201 -2.31 8.59 -0.30
CA ALA A 201 -3.74 8.41 -0.48
C ALA A 201 -4.01 7.04 -1.12
N THR A 202 -4.84 6.23 -0.50
CA THR A 202 -5.06 4.83 -0.93
C THR A 202 -5.44 4.68 -2.42
N PRO A 203 -6.23 5.60 -3.03
CA PRO A 203 -6.58 5.52 -4.46
C PRO A 203 -5.47 5.95 -5.43
N ILE A 204 -4.26 6.29 -4.96
CA ILE A 204 -3.17 6.68 -5.88
C ILE A 204 -2.83 5.53 -6.83
N LEU A 205 -2.59 5.84 -8.09
CA LEU A 205 -2.03 4.87 -9.03
C LEU A 205 -0.63 4.47 -8.58
N HIS A 206 -0.41 3.17 -8.44
CA HIS A 206 0.89 2.65 -8.03
C HIS A 206 1.23 1.32 -8.72
N ALA A 207 2.52 1.04 -8.76
CA ALA A 207 3.08 -0.17 -9.35
C ALA A 207 4.34 -0.60 -8.61
N SER A 208 4.82 -1.80 -8.86
CA SER A 208 6.13 -2.27 -8.40
C SER A 208 6.72 -3.24 -9.41
N ALA A 209 7.93 -2.96 -9.90
CA ALA A 209 8.67 -3.89 -10.74
C ALA A 209 9.09 -5.15 -9.96
N ALA A 210 9.52 -6.18 -10.66
CA ALA A 210 10.33 -7.22 -10.05
C ALA A 210 11.69 -6.63 -9.63
N SER A 211 12.24 -7.07 -8.49
CA SER A 211 13.58 -6.68 -8.08
C SER A 211 14.61 -7.28 -9.03
N VAL A 212 15.57 -6.49 -9.46
CA VAL A 212 16.74 -6.98 -10.20
C VAL A 212 17.93 -7.29 -9.29
N GLY A 213 17.82 -6.92 -8.01
CA GLY A 213 18.80 -7.21 -6.97
C GLY A 213 18.54 -8.55 -6.26
N HIS A 214 19.50 -8.98 -5.47
CA HIS A 214 19.41 -10.18 -4.62
C HIS A 214 19.04 -9.85 -3.17
N ALA A 215 18.89 -8.58 -2.83
CA ALA A 215 18.55 -8.14 -1.49
C ALA A 215 17.10 -8.45 -1.15
N GLN A 216 16.83 -8.84 0.09
CA GLN A 216 15.51 -8.97 0.64
C GLN A 216 14.87 -7.58 0.76
N ARG A 217 13.55 -7.51 0.55
CA ARG A 217 12.79 -6.27 0.73
C ARG A 217 11.51 -6.56 1.49
N ARG A 218 11.52 -6.27 2.79
CA ARG A 218 10.36 -6.38 3.67
C ARG A 218 9.74 -5.01 3.90
N VAL A 219 8.45 -4.94 3.72
CA VAL A 219 7.66 -3.71 3.91
C VAL A 219 6.36 -4.09 4.60
N LEU A 220 6.06 -3.43 5.72
CA LEU A 220 4.72 -3.48 6.31
C LEU A 220 3.86 -2.40 5.67
N GLN A 221 2.79 -2.79 4.98
CA GLN A 221 1.74 -1.89 4.52
C GLN A 221 0.58 -1.93 5.51
N VAL A 222 0.09 -0.75 5.91
CA VAL A 222 -1.12 -0.61 6.73
C VAL A 222 -2.03 0.41 6.09
N ASP A 223 -3.29 0.02 5.87
CA ASP A 223 -4.33 0.91 5.40
C ASP A 223 -5.15 1.40 6.57
N PHE A 224 -5.49 2.68 6.52
CA PHE A 224 -6.23 3.39 7.55
C PHE A 224 -7.51 4.00 7.00
N ALA A 225 -8.57 3.97 7.81
CA ALA A 225 -9.81 4.67 7.55
C ALA A 225 -10.30 5.35 8.84
N ALA A 226 -11.01 6.46 8.71
CA ALA A 226 -11.64 7.15 9.83
C ALA A 226 -13.16 6.91 9.89
N GLN A 227 -13.79 6.70 8.72
CA GLN A 227 -15.24 6.52 8.63
C GLN A 227 -15.72 5.12 9.04
N MET A 228 -16.93 5.06 9.55
CA MET A 228 -17.70 3.80 9.65
C MET A 228 -18.20 3.38 8.28
N LEU A 229 -18.43 2.08 8.10
CA LEU A 229 -19.06 1.55 6.89
C LEU A 229 -20.60 1.62 7.02
N PRO A 230 -21.32 1.84 5.92
CA PRO A 230 -22.80 1.85 5.93
C PRO A 230 -23.37 0.43 6.04
N GLY A 231 -24.67 0.35 6.33
CA GLY A 231 -25.42 -0.91 6.30
C GLY A 231 -24.99 -1.94 7.35
N ASN A 232 -24.47 -1.47 8.48
CA ASN A 232 -23.92 -2.32 9.54
C ASN A 232 -22.77 -3.22 9.07
N LEU A 233 -22.09 -2.86 7.96
CA LEU A 233 -20.80 -3.43 7.63
C LEU A 233 -19.76 -2.97 8.64
N GLU A 234 -18.85 -3.86 8.99
CA GLU A 234 -17.77 -3.57 9.90
C GLU A 234 -16.41 -3.85 9.24
N TRP A 235 -15.47 -2.92 9.44
CA TRP A 235 -14.07 -3.19 9.11
C TRP A 235 -13.60 -4.43 9.85
N LEU A 236 -12.82 -5.28 9.19
CA LEU A 236 -12.20 -6.41 9.90
C LEU A 236 -11.25 -5.89 10.98
N GLY A 237 -10.50 -4.86 10.65
CA GLY A 237 -9.43 -4.34 11.51
C GLY A 237 -8.12 -5.13 11.36
N VAL A 238 -7.19 -4.85 12.25
CA VAL A 238 -5.83 -5.42 12.25
C VAL A 238 -5.51 -6.04 13.60
#